data_ced411332c0f174ff71a134627268f57
#
_entry.id   ced411332c0f174ff71a134627268f57
#
_cell.length_a   1.000
_cell.length_b   1.000
_cell.length_c   1.000
_cell.angle_alpha   90.00
_cell.angle_beta   90.00
_cell.angle_gamma   90.00
#
_symmetry.space_group_name_H-M   'P 1'
#
loop_
_entity.id
_entity.type
_entity.pdbx_description
1 polymer ?
#
loop_
_entity_poly.entity_id
_entity_poly.type
_entity_poly.pdbx_seq_one_letter_code
_entity_poly.pdbx_strand_id
1 'polypeptide(L)'
;MDNNEELKQVYDIFTDCWRLYRKLYPPGKLKDDDYWQQAVKEMEQLENKHGHSVLCQDILCAVAKDLEKRSKVGNIAKNVGTNKL
;
A
#
# COMPACT_ATOMS: atom_id res chain seq x y z
N MET A 1 9.86 -16.63 23.59
CA MET A 1 9.95 -17.01 23.04
C MET A 1 9.30 -16.63 22.10
N ASP A 2 8.75 -16.89 21.91
CA ASP A 2 8.10 -16.73 20.99
C ASP A 2 7.51 -15.42 20.84
N ASN A 3 7.27 -14.61 21.79
CA ASN A 3 6.76 -13.28 21.65
C ASN A 3 7.70 -12.41 20.85
N ASN A 4 8.99 -12.59 21.03
CA ASN A 4 9.94 -11.79 20.30
C ASN A 4 9.93 -12.10 18.82
N GLU A 5 9.72 -13.37 18.48
CA GLU A 5 9.66 -13.72 17.07
C GLU A 5 8.40 -13.21 16.44
N GLU A 6 7.30 -13.28 17.16
CA GLU A 6 6.07 -12.77 16.62
C GLU A 6 6.14 -11.27 16.41
N LEU A 7 6.70 -10.56 17.38
CA LEU A 7 6.85 -9.12 17.23
C LEU A 7 7.76 -8.76 16.09
N LYS A 8 8.79 -9.56 15.89
CA LYS A 8 9.69 -9.30 14.77
C LYS A 8 8.97 -9.49 13.44
N GLN A 9 8.13 -10.51 13.35
CA GLN A 9 7.37 -10.71 12.13
C GLN A 9 6.44 -9.54 11.86
N VAL A 10 5.77 -9.06 12.90
CA VAL A 10 4.89 -7.91 12.75
C VAL A 10 5.68 -6.69 12.32
N TYR A 11 6.83 -6.47 12.96
CA TYR A 11 7.68 -5.36 12.59
C TYR A 11 8.11 -5.44 11.13
N ASP A 12 8.48 -6.63 10.68
CA ASP A 12 8.91 -6.81 9.31
C ASP A 12 7.76 -6.52 8.34
N ILE A 13 6.56 -6.95 8.68
CA ILE A 13 5.40 -6.69 7.84
C ILE A 13 5.15 -5.20 7.70
N PHE A 14 5.11 -4.49 8.83
CA PHE A 14 4.88 -3.04 8.77
C PHE A 14 6.00 -2.33 8.02
N THR A 15 7.24 -2.76 8.27
CA THR A 15 8.38 -2.13 7.62
C THR A 15 8.33 -2.33 6.11
N ASP A 16 8.05 -3.55 5.68
CA ASP A 16 7.99 -3.84 4.25
C ASP A 16 6.84 -3.11 3.59
N CYS A 17 5.70 -3.04 4.26
CA CYS A 17 4.56 -2.32 3.69
C CYS A 17 4.82 -0.83 3.62
N TRP A 18 5.52 -0.28 4.62
CA TRP A 18 5.92 1.11 4.59
C TRP A 18 6.88 1.40 3.45
N ARG A 19 7.84 0.51 3.25
CA ARG A 19 8.79 0.67 2.15
C ARG A 19 8.09 0.60 0.80
N LEU A 20 7.11 -0.29 0.69
CA LEU A 20 6.34 -0.38 -0.53
C LEU A 20 5.54 0.90 -0.76
N TYR A 21 4.87 1.39 0.28
CA TYR A 21 4.12 2.62 0.15
C TYR A 21 5.04 3.75 -0.33
N ARG A 22 6.19 3.88 0.29
CA ARG A 22 7.13 4.92 -0.05
C ARG A 22 7.59 4.79 -1.50
N LYS A 23 7.80 3.57 -1.96
CA LYS A 23 8.22 3.32 -3.32
C LYS A 23 7.14 3.70 -4.32
N LEU A 24 5.90 3.44 -3.98
CA LEU A 24 4.79 3.71 -4.88
C LEU A 24 4.28 5.14 -4.81
N TYR A 25 4.74 5.89 -3.85
CA TYR A 25 4.28 7.26 -3.68
C TYR A 25 5.19 8.21 -4.46
N PRO A 26 4.63 9.20 -5.16
CA PRO A 26 3.20 9.51 -5.25
C PRO A 26 2.51 8.54 -6.20
N PRO A 27 1.19 8.34 -6.01
CA PRO A 27 0.48 7.39 -6.83
C PRO A 27 0.38 7.86 -8.27
N GLY A 28 0.39 6.90 -9.16
CA GLY A 28 0.16 7.20 -10.56
C GLY A 28 -1.29 7.62 -10.79
N LYS A 29 -1.55 8.07 -12.00
CA LYS A 29 -2.92 8.43 -12.35
C LYS A 29 -3.77 7.18 -12.45
N LEU A 30 -5.07 7.34 -12.28
CA LEU A 30 -5.96 6.18 -12.33
C LEU A 30 -5.87 5.45 -13.67
N LYS A 31 -5.53 6.15 -14.72
CA LYS A 31 -5.43 5.54 -16.04
C LYS A 31 -4.08 4.90 -16.32
N ASP A 32 -3.15 5.02 -15.40
CA ASP A 32 -1.82 4.50 -15.61
C ASP A 32 -1.80 3.01 -15.27
N ASP A 33 -2.16 2.19 -16.23
CA ASP A 33 -2.25 0.75 -16.01
C ASP A 33 -0.92 0.15 -15.59
N ASP A 34 0.17 0.63 -16.17
CA ASP A 34 1.48 0.10 -15.83
C ASP A 34 1.79 0.30 -14.36
N TYR A 35 1.49 1.49 -13.85
CA TYR A 35 1.72 1.78 -12.44
C TYR A 35 0.94 0.82 -11.56
N TRP A 36 -0.36 0.65 -11.85
CA TRP A 36 -1.19 -0.17 -10.98
C TRP A 36 -0.88 -1.66 -11.10
N GLN A 37 -0.48 -2.10 -12.29
CA GLN A 37 -0.05 -3.48 -12.44
C GLN A 37 1.22 -3.75 -11.66
N GLN A 38 2.15 -2.82 -11.69
CA GLN A 38 3.38 -2.97 -10.92
C GLN A 38 3.08 -2.96 -9.42
N ALA A 39 2.16 -2.10 -8.99
CA ALA A 39 1.78 -2.04 -7.58
C ALA A 39 1.21 -3.38 -7.12
N VAL A 40 0.30 -3.95 -7.90
CA VAL A 40 -0.30 -5.24 -7.55
C VAL A 40 0.77 -6.33 -7.48
N LYS A 41 1.66 -6.33 -8.45
CA LYS A 41 2.71 -7.34 -8.49
C LYS A 41 3.59 -7.27 -7.25
N GLU A 42 3.95 -6.07 -6.83
CA GLU A 42 4.78 -5.94 -5.65
C GLU A 42 4.04 -6.29 -4.37
N MET A 43 2.75 -6.00 -4.34
CA MET A 43 1.93 -6.39 -3.19
C MET A 43 1.85 -7.90 -3.09
N GLU A 44 1.69 -8.58 -4.22
CA GLU A 44 1.67 -10.04 -4.22
C GLU A 44 2.99 -10.62 -3.74
N GLN A 45 4.08 -10.00 -4.12
CA GLN A 45 5.38 -10.46 -3.66
C GLN A 45 5.50 -10.35 -2.15
N LEU A 46 4.98 -9.28 -1.57
CA LEU A 46 5.02 -9.13 -0.12
C LEU A 46 4.10 -10.14 0.57
N GLU A 47 2.93 -10.39 0.01
CA GLU A 47 2.06 -11.42 0.56
C GLU A 47 2.76 -12.77 0.59
N ASN A 48 3.44 -13.10 -0.51
CA ASN A 48 4.16 -14.37 -0.57
C ASN A 48 5.29 -14.41 0.44
N LYS A 49 6.01 -13.31 0.56
CA LYS A 49 7.13 -13.25 1.50
C LYS A 49 6.68 -13.49 2.92
N HIS A 50 5.50 -12.98 3.27
CA HIS A 50 5.01 -13.09 4.63
C HIS A 50 3.98 -14.20 4.81
N GLY A 51 3.99 -15.18 3.89
CA GLY A 51 3.16 -16.37 4.06
C GLY A 51 1.68 -16.10 4.05
N HIS A 52 1.27 -15.10 3.29
CA HIS A 52 -0.15 -14.75 3.18
C HIS A 52 -0.76 -14.38 4.52
N SER A 53 0.03 -13.74 5.37
CA SER A 53 -0.46 -13.28 6.67
C SER A 53 -1.67 -12.36 6.50
N VAL A 54 -2.67 -12.56 7.33
CA VAL A 54 -3.86 -11.71 7.29
C VAL A 54 -3.48 -10.26 7.58
N LEU A 55 -2.60 -10.06 8.54
CA LEU A 55 -2.15 -8.70 8.85
C LEU A 55 -1.54 -8.05 7.62
N CYS A 56 -0.67 -8.77 6.92
CA CYS A 56 -0.03 -8.24 5.73
C CYS A 56 -1.09 -7.91 4.67
N GLN A 57 -2.02 -8.83 4.45
CA GLN A 57 -3.08 -8.60 3.46
C GLN A 57 -3.90 -7.37 3.80
N ASP A 58 -4.24 -7.21 5.07
CA ASP A 58 -5.07 -6.09 5.48
C ASP A 58 -4.32 -4.76 5.32
N ILE A 59 -3.04 -4.75 5.67
CA ILE A 59 -2.25 -3.53 5.50
C ILE A 59 -2.11 -3.20 4.02
N LEU A 60 -1.84 -4.20 3.20
CA LEU A 60 -1.70 -3.96 1.77
C LEU A 60 -3.00 -3.48 1.14
N CYS A 61 -4.13 -4.00 1.60
CA CYS A 61 -5.42 -3.49 1.15
C CYS A 61 -5.58 -2.02 1.51
N ALA A 62 -5.18 -1.67 2.72
CA ALA A 62 -5.26 -0.28 3.16
C ALA A 62 -4.34 0.61 2.33
N VAL A 63 -3.15 0.12 2.03
CA VAL A 63 -2.21 0.85 1.20
C VAL A 63 -2.79 1.09 -0.18
N ALA A 64 -3.35 0.04 -0.78
CA ALA A 64 -3.92 0.17 -2.12
C ALA A 64 -5.07 1.16 -2.14
N LYS A 65 -5.95 1.08 -1.15
CA LYS A 65 -7.08 1.99 -1.07
C LYS A 65 -6.63 3.42 -0.88
N ASP A 66 -5.62 3.62 -0.05
CA ASP A 66 -5.11 4.95 0.20
C ASP A 66 -4.50 5.56 -1.06
N LEU A 67 -3.68 4.79 -1.75
CA LEU A 67 -3.04 5.29 -2.96
C LEU A 67 -4.08 5.59 -4.04
N GLU A 68 -5.09 4.73 -4.16
CA GLU A 68 -6.15 4.95 -5.12
C GLU A 68 -6.91 6.22 -4.79
N LYS A 69 -7.22 6.42 -3.52
CA LYS A 69 -7.94 7.61 -3.09
C LYS A 69 -7.13 8.86 -3.39
N ARG A 70 -5.83 8.83 -3.11
CA ARG A 70 -4.98 9.97 -3.38
C ARG A 70 -4.88 10.25 -4.87
N SER A 71 -4.87 9.19 -5.67
CA SER A 71 -4.86 9.34 -7.12
C SER A 71 -6.11 10.04 -7.60
N LYS A 72 -7.28 9.64 -7.08
CA LYS A 72 -8.53 10.28 -7.45
C LYS A 72 -8.56 11.74 -7.03
N VAL A 73 -8.15 12.02 -5.82
CA VAL A 73 -8.13 13.37 -5.31
C VAL A 73 -7.20 14.22 -6.16
N GLY A 74 -6.04 13.69 -6.50
CA GLY A 74 -5.12 14.41 -7.34
C GLY A 74 -5.69 14.75 -8.69
N ASN A 75 -6.50 13.84 -9.25
CA ASN A 75 -7.09 14.07 -10.56
C ASN A 75 -8.14 15.14 -10.55
N ILE A 76 -8.90 15.27 -9.46
CA ILE A 76 -9.99 16.23 -9.42
C ILE A 76 -9.80 17.31 -8.39
N ALA A 77 -8.67 17.30 -7.72
CA ALA A 77 -8.46 18.22 -6.62
C ALA A 77 -8.57 19.65 -7.01
N LYS A 78 -8.21 19.96 -8.21
CA LYS A 78 -8.31 21.31 -8.64
C LYS A 78 -9.71 21.83 -8.61
N ASN A 79 -10.63 20.95 -8.83
CA ASN A 79 -11.99 21.35 -8.82
C ASN A 79 -12.55 21.40 -7.47
N VAL A 80 -12.15 20.49 -6.65
CA VAL A 80 -12.79 20.34 -5.46
C VAL A 80 -12.15 21.02 -4.41
N GLY A 81 -11.10 21.26 -4.48
CA GLY A 81 -10.57 21.86 -3.45
C GLY A 81 -10.94 21.51 -2.16
N THR A 82 -11.54 21.37 -1.85
CA THR A 82 -11.87 21.09 -0.72
C THR A 82 -11.82 20.24 0.01
N ASN A 83 -11.98 19.86 0.09
CA ASN A 83 -12.08 19.16 0.75
C ASN A 83 -11.72 18.79 1.66
N LYS A 84 -11.77 18.82 2.02
CA LYS A 84 -11.66 18.58 2.87
C LYS A 84 -11.30 17.81 3.50
N LEU A 85 -10.95 17.53 3.66
CA LEU A 85 -10.68 16.81 4.22
C LEU A 85 -10.53 16.83 4.72
#